data_b59c0171c6ec753cd540f0b484584b15
#
_entry.id   b59c0171c6ec753cd540f0b484584b15
#
_cell.length_a   1.000
_cell.length_b   1.000
_cell.length_c   1.000
_cell.angle_alpha   90.00
_cell.angle_beta   90.00
_cell.angle_gamma   90.00
#
_symmetry.space_group_name_H-M   'P 1'
#
loop_
_entity.id
_entity.type
_entity.pdbx_description
1 polymer ?
#
loop_
_entity_poly.entity_id
_entity_poly.type
_entity_poly.pdbx_seq_one_letter_code
_entity_poly.pdbx_strand_id
1 'polypeptide(L)'
;MNDQNNVDFNNLDNYDLQNNNTPCYKTKTFIIIIILLLLILLAGGAFLYFFILRKNDNDKDNNKNNDSIPNYSFVAEYCIQEENQTIRLISSYYLNNIIELIIDGNKVNDIFTEYTFNSIGIHKVYFLFNLSGLTSTQYMFSGLTNIISINFTSLFNTENIGNMESMFSGSRNLTFVNISNFNGKNVSSINYMFMYCEFLNSVDFSNFNAPEFQLFVK
;
A
#
# COMPACT_ATOMS: atom_id res chain seq x y z
N MET A 1 16.89 -8.53 33.36
CA MET A 1 16.68 -9.67 32.47
C MET A 1 16.26 -9.09 31.14
N ASN A 2 17.18 -9.08 30.20
CA ASN A 2 17.00 -8.46 28.87
C ASN A 2 16.51 -9.54 27.93
N ASP A 3 15.22 -9.56 27.62
CA ASP A 3 14.72 -10.28 26.44
C ASP A 3 14.82 -9.34 25.22
N GLN A 4 15.98 -9.37 24.59
CA GLN A 4 16.13 -8.90 23.22
C GLN A 4 15.43 -9.94 22.34
N ASN A 5 14.23 -9.60 21.86
CA ASN A 5 13.59 -10.32 20.77
C ASN A 5 14.43 -10.13 19.50
N ASN A 6 15.35 -11.06 19.32
CA ASN A 6 16.18 -11.20 18.15
C ASN A 6 15.25 -11.68 17.01
N VAL A 7 14.81 -10.75 16.16
CA VAL A 7 14.13 -11.13 14.92
C VAL A 7 15.17 -11.79 14.04
N ASP A 8 15.05 -13.11 13.88
CA ASP A 8 15.94 -13.91 13.05
C ASP A 8 15.77 -13.56 11.57
N PHE A 9 16.65 -12.69 11.08
CA PHE A 9 16.68 -12.27 9.69
C PHE A 9 16.97 -13.41 8.69
N ASN A 10 17.48 -14.55 9.16
CA ASN A 10 17.76 -15.71 8.32
C ASN A 10 16.50 -16.45 7.85
N ASN A 11 15.33 -16.15 8.44
CA ASN A 11 14.04 -16.71 8.01
C ASN A 11 13.34 -15.91 6.92
N LEU A 12 13.81 -14.69 6.59
CA LEU A 12 13.26 -13.89 5.49
C LEU A 12 13.66 -14.45 4.12
N ASP A 13 14.78 -15.17 4.03
CA ASP A 13 15.31 -15.70 2.76
C ASP A 13 14.59 -16.96 2.26
N ASN A 14 13.72 -17.58 3.08
CA ASN A 14 12.99 -18.81 2.72
C ASN A 14 11.52 -18.62 2.38
N TYR A 15 10.99 -17.41 2.45
CA TYR A 15 9.64 -17.13 1.97
C TYR A 15 9.65 -16.87 0.46
N ASP A 16 9.36 -17.94 -0.28
CA ASP A 16 8.90 -17.97 -1.67
C ASP A 16 9.79 -17.37 -2.77
N LEU A 17 10.88 -18.05 -3.09
CA LEU A 17 11.48 -17.99 -4.44
C LEU A 17 10.62 -18.71 -5.51
N GLN A 18 9.44 -19.21 -5.19
CA GLN A 18 8.61 -20.01 -6.14
C GLN A 18 7.29 -19.36 -6.56
N ASN A 19 6.96 -18.13 -6.17
CA ASN A 19 5.69 -17.56 -6.58
C ASN A 19 5.87 -16.39 -7.55
N ASN A 20 5.51 -16.65 -8.78
CA ASN A 20 5.20 -15.79 -9.94
C ASN A 20 5.34 -14.27 -9.67
N ASN A 21 6.50 -13.71 -10.04
CA ASN A 21 6.82 -12.28 -10.10
C ASN A 21 5.97 -11.53 -11.16
N THR A 22 4.65 -11.62 -11.10
CA THR A 22 3.78 -10.78 -11.93
C THR A 22 3.26 -9.65 -11.07
N PRO A 23 3.58 -8.38 -11.40
CA PRO A 23 2.94 -7.24 -10.77
C PRO A 23 1.42 -7.38 -10.82
N CYS A 24 0.71 -6.85 -9.83
CA CYS A 24 -0.75 -6.96 -9.69
C CYS A 24 -1.54 -6.54 -10.95
N TYR A 25 -1.01 -5.62 -11.72
CA TYR A 25 -1.58 -5.18 -13.00
C TYR A 25 -1.42 -6.18 -14.17
N LYS A 26 -0.67 -7.27 -13.97
CA LYS A 26 -0.52 -8.36 -14.96
C LYS A 26 -1.40 -9.58 -14.66
N THR A 27 -2.43 -9.43 -13.85
CA THR A 27 -3.40 -10.50 -13.58
C THR A 27 -4.06 -10.99 -14.87
N LYS A 28 -4.61 -12.19 -14.83
CA LYS A 28 -5.34 -12.85 -15.95
C LYS A 28 -6.29 -11.89 -16.67
N THR A 29 -6.89 -10.95 -15.98
CA THR A 29 -7.77 -9.91 -16.52
C THR A 29 -7.05 -9.00 -17.53
N PHE A 30 -5.83 -8.58 -17.24
CA PHE A 30 -5.04 -7.75 -18.16
C PHE A 30 -4.62 -8.55 -19.40
N ILE A 31 -4.25 -9.82 -19.22
CA ILE A 31 -3.94 -10.73 -20.33
C ILE A 31 -5.20 -10.97 -21.17
N ILE A 32 -6.36 -11.18 -20.54
CA ILE A 32 -7.64 -11.34 -21.24
C ILE A 32 -8.00 -10.07 -22.01
N ILE A 33 -7.81 -8.87 -21.40
CA ILE A 33 -8.04 -7.58 -22.07
C ILE A 33 -7.11 -7.43 -23.28
N ILE A 34 -5.82 -7.76 -23.15
CA ILE A 34 -4.89 -7.73 -24.28
C ILE A 34 -5.30 -8.69 -25.37
N ILE A 35 -5.68 -9.93 -25.03
CA ILE A 35 -6.16 -10.92 -26.00
C ILE A 35 -7.43 -10.44 -26.69
N LEU A 36 -8.39 -9.88 -25.93
CA LEU A 36 -9.61 -9.31 -26.50
C LEU A 36 -9.31 -8.11 -27.41
N LEU A 37 -8.38 -7.22 -27.02
CA LEU A 37 -7.94 -6.11 -27.86
C LEU A 37 -7.26 -6.60 -29.15
N LEU A 38 -6.44 -7.63 -29.09
CA LEU A 38 -5.82 -8.25 -30.27
C LEU A 38 -6.86 -8.92 -31.17
N LEU A 39 -7.85 -9.60 -30.61
CA LEU A 39 -8.96 -10.19 -31.37
C LEU A 39 -9.83 -9.13 -32.05
N ILE A 40 -10.06 -7.97 -31.39
CA ILE A 40 -10.80 -6.84 -31.94
C ILE A 40 -10.01 -6.16 -33.06
N LEU A 41 -8.68 -6.03 -32.93
CA LEU A 41 -7.80 -5.52 -33.98
C LEU A 41 -7.79 -6.42 -35.21
N LEU A 42 -7.91 -7.75 -35.04
CA LEU A 42 -8.00 -8.72 -36.13
C LEU A 42 -9.39 -8.73 -36.80
N ALA A 43 -10.45 -8.32 -36.08
CA ALA A 43 -11.83 -8.30 -36.55
C ALA A 43 -12.26 -6.98 -37.25
N GLY A 44 -11.37 -6.00 -37.38
CA GLY A 44 -11.63 -4.72 -38.08
C GLY A 44 -12.06 -3.58 -37.17
N GLY A 45 -11.22 -2.57 -37.11
CA GLY A 45 -11.25 -1.43 -36.15
C GLY A 45 -12.43 -0.45 -36.16
N ALA A 46 -13.50 -0.67 -36.96
CA ALA A 46 -14.64 0.26 -37.05
C ALA A 46 -15.60 0.15 -35.84
N PHE A 47 -15.70 -1.01 -35.20
CA PHE A 47 -16.62 -1.22 -34.08
C PHE A 47 -16.10 -0.65 -32.76
N LEU A 48 -14.77 -0.58 -32.61
CA LEU A 48 -14.11 -0.10 -31.39
C LEU A 48 -14.30 1.39 -31.20
N TYR A 49 -14.26 2.17 -32.30
CA TYR A 49 -14.43 3.62 -32.28
C TYR A 49 -15.82 4.04 -31.76
N PHE A 50 -16.85 3.28 -32.13
CA PHE A 50 -18.23 3.56 -31.69
C PHE A 50 -18.46 3.22 -30.22
N PHE A 51 -17.76 2.22 -29.68
CA PHE A 51 -17.91 1.80 -28.28
C PHE A 51 -17.18 2.74 -27.32
N ILE A 52 -16.02 3.26 -27.73
CA ILE A 52 -15.25 4.23 -26.92
C ILE A 52 -15.98 5.57 -26.83
N LEU A 53 -16.59 6.03 -27.94
CA LEU A 53 -17.36 7.28 -27.94
C LEU A 53 -18.63 7.17 -27.07
N ARG A 54 -19.29 6.01 -27.05
CA ARG A 54 -20.50 5.80 -26.25
C ARG A 54 -20.22 5.68 -24.75
N LYS A 55 -19.01 5.26 -24.36
CA LYS A 55 -18.63 5.15 -22.94
C LYS A 55 -18.30 6.51 -22.29
N ASN A 56 -17.84 7.48 -23.10
CA ASN A 56 -17.53 8.82 -22.59
C ASN A 56 -18.77 9.67 -22.26
N ASP A 57 -19.97 9.30 -22.73
CA ASP A 57 -21.19 10.05 -22.46
C ASP A 57 -21.96 9.58 -21.24
N ASN A 58 -21.59 8.41 -20.65
CA ASN A 58 -22.32 7.81 -19.53
C ASN A 58 -21.61 7.94 -18.18
N ASP A 59 -20.38 8.46 -18.12
CA ASP A 59 -19.66 8.67 -16.85
C ASP A 59 -20.05 9.99 -16.15
N LYS A 60 -21.21 10.58 -16.52
CA LYS A 60 -21.89 11.60 -15.71
C LYS A 60 -22.94 10.98 -14.81
N ASP A 61 -22.69 9.83 -14.25
CA ASP A 61 -23.49 9.36 -13.14
C ASP A 61 -23.09 10.10 -11.88
N ASN A 62 -23.98 11.04 -11.55
CA ASN A 62 -24.16 11.63 -10.24
C ASN A 62 -24.36 10.54 -9.19
N ASN A 63 -23.34 9.84 -8.80
CA ASN A 63 -23.38 9.12 -7.54
C ASN A 63 -22.95 10.07 -6.43
N LYS A 64 -23.89 10.92 -6.01
CA LYS A 64 -23.89 11.61 -4.73
C LYS A 64 -24.18 10.62 -3.62
N ASN A 65 -23.35 9.63 -3.42
CA ASN A 65 -23.13 9.05 -2.11
C ASN A 65 -21.90 9.76 -1.55
N ASN A 66 -22.18 10.95 -1.03
CA ASN A 66 -21.28 11.70 -0.18
C ASN A 66 -21.29 11.06 1.21
N ASP A 67 -21.07 9.74 1.28
CA ASP A 67 -20.55 9.10 2.48
C ASP A 67 -19.10 9.55 2.56
N SER A 68 -18.92 10.69 3.24
CA SER A 68 -17.60 11.24 3.54
C SER A 68 -16.80 10.10 4.17
N ILE A 69 -15.79 9.59 3.45
CA ILE A 69 -14.84 8.65 4.01
C ILE A 69 -14.37 9.27 5.31
N PRO A 70 -14.56 8.59 6.46
CA PRO A 70 -14.22 9.18 7.75
C PRO A 70 -12.75 9.55 7.78
N ASN A 71 -12.39 10.50 8.63
CA ASN A 71 -11.00 10.90 8.83
C ASN A 71 -10.15 9.64 9.05
N TYR A 72 -9.16 9.42 8.20
CA TYR A 72 -8.21 8.31 8.32
C TYR A 72 -6.77 8.84 8.35
N SER A 73 -5.89 8.07 8.97
CA SER A 73 -4.47 8.44 9.08
C SER A 73 -3.71 8.11 7.80
N PHE A 74 -4.04 6.96 7.20
CA PHE A 74 -3.50 6.54 5.90
C PHE A 74 -4.41 5.54 5.22
N VAL A 75 -4.29 5.48 3.89
CA VAL A 75 -4.92 4.44 3.06
C VAL A 75 -3.83 3.64 2.36
N ALA A 76 -3.99 2.33 2.34
CA ALA A 76 -3.14 1.41 1.61
C ALA A 76 -3.98 0.60 0.62
N GLU A 77 -3.40 0.32 -0.55
CA GLU A 77 -3.97 -0.54 -1.56
C GLU A 77 -3.23 -1.88 -1.58
N TYR A 78 -4.00 -2.96 -1.56
CA TYR A 78 -3.49 -4.33 -1.57
C TYR A 78 -3.97 -5.07 -2.81
N CYS A 79 -3.07 -5.82 -3.42
CA CYS A 79 -3.39 -6.69 -4.54
C CYS A 79 -3.67 -8.11 -4.07
N ILE A 80 -4.87 -8.60 -4.34
CA ILE A 80 -5.31 -9.94 -4.02
C ILE A 80 -5.35 -10.75 -5.31
N GLN A 81 -4.62 -11.86 -5.34
CA GLN A 81 -4.43 -12.69 -6.53
C GLN A 81 -5.28 -13.96 -6.54
N GLU A 82 -5.77 -14.36 -5.37
CA GLU A 82 -6.58 -15.56 -5.18
C GLU A 82 -7.79 -15.24 -4.29
N GLU A 83 -8.93 -15.88 -4.57
CA GLU A 83 -10.10 -15.78 -3.68
C GLU A 83 -9.79 -16.39 -2.31
N ASN A 84 -10.35 -15.79 -1.25
CA ASN A 84 -10.13 -16.20 0.14
C ASN A 84 -8.66 -16.14 0.58
N GLN A 85 -7.88 -15.24 -0.03
CA GLN A 85 -6.49 -15.01 0.33
C GLN A 85 -6.40 -14.24 1.65
N THR A 86 -5.74 -14.83 2.63
CA THR A 86 -5.38 -14.12 3.88
C THR A 86 -4.04 -13.44 3.70
N ILE A 87 -3.99 -12.14 3.96
CA ILE A 87 -2.77 -11.34 3.90
C ILE A 87 -2.56 -10.55 5.19
N ARG A 88 -1.31 -10.21 5.45
CA ARG A 88 -0.96 -9.25 6.48
C ARG A 88 -1.13 -7.82 5.94
N LEU A 89 -1.85 -6.97 6.66
CA LEU A 89 -2.10 -5.58 6.32
C LEU A 89 -1.03 -4.63 6.89
N ILE A 90 -0.53 -4.95 8.07
CA ILE A 90 0.46 -4.16 8.80
C ILE A 90 1.20 -5.08 9.78
N SER A 91 2.37 -4.69 10.26
CA SER A 91 3.06 -5.44 11.31
C SER A 91 2.19 -5.57 12.57
N SER A 92 2.12 -6.78 13.13
CA SER A 92 1.36 -7.07 14.36
C SER A 92 1.82 -6.25 15.57
N TYR A 93 3.05 -5.75 15.54
CA TYR A 93 3.58 -4.83 16.55
C TYR A 93 2.72 -3.57 16.73
N TYR A 94 2.03 -3.12 15.67
CA TYR A 94 1.20 -1.91 15.66
C TYR A 94 -0.30 -2.17 15.89
N LEU A 95 -0.70 -3.38 16.27
CA LEU A 95 -2.11 -3.74 16.49
C LEU A 95 -2.80 -2.75 17.45
N ASN A 96 -2.15 -2.43 18.57
CA ASN A 96 -2.70 -1.54 19.60
C ASN A 96 -2.77 -0.07 19.17
N ASN A 97 -2.14 0.29 18.06
CA ASN A 97 -2.22 1.63 17.51
C ASN A 97 -3.38 1.81 16.54
N ILE A 98 -4.00 0.73 16.06
CA ILE A 98 -5.15 0.79 15.15
C ILE A 98 -6.40 1.12 15.97
N ILE A 99 -7.08 2.23 15.62
CA ILE A 99 -8.35 2.64 16.24
C ILE A 99 -9.53 2.11 15.43
N GLU A 100 -9.42 2.18 14.11
CA GLU A 100 -10.49 1.81 13.19
C GLU A 100 -9.91 1.33 11.87
N LEU A 101 -10.61 0.37 11.25
CA LEU A 101 -10.34 -0.13 9.91
C LEU A 101 -11.61 0.00 9.05
N ILE A 102 -11.41 0.45 7.80
CA ILE A 102 -12.45 0.45 6.77
C ILE A 102 -11.87 -0.27 5.56
N ILE A 103 -12.53 -1.32 5.09
CA ILE A 103 -12.11 -2.13 3.95
C ILE A 103 -13.12 -1.95 2.83
N ASP A 104 -12.68 -1.44 1.68
CA ASP A 104 -13.53 -1.17 0.50
C ASP A 104 -14.80 -0.35 0.85
N GLY A 105 -14.63 0.64 1.73
CA GLY A 105 -15.72 1.51 2.18
C GLY A 105 -16.58 0.94 3.31
N ASN A 106 -16.35 -0.30 3.74
CA ASN A 106 -17.10 -0.94 4.82
C ASN A 106 -16.29 -0.91 6.12
N LYS A 107 -16.87 -0.34 7.17
CA LYS A 107 -16.28 -0.38 8.51
C LYS A 107 -16.29 -1.81 9.04
N VAL A 108 -15.15 -2.26 9.56
CA VAL A 108 -15.03 -3.56 10.23
C VAL A 108 -15.16 -3.40 11.74
N ASN A 109 -15.77 -4.38 12.40
CA ASN A 109 -16.08 -4.28 13.83
C ASN A 109 -14.87 -4.61 14.72
N ASP A 110 -13.97 -5.46 14.22
CA ASP A 110 -12.82 -5.93 14.96
C ASP A 110 -11.53 -5.31 14.42
N ILE A 111 -10.52 -5.18 15.27
CA ILE A 111 -9.19 -4.69 14.90
C ILE A 111 -8.26 -5.88 14.73
N PHE A 112 -7.61 -5.95 13.58
CA PHE A 112 -6.69 -7.03 13.22
C PHE A 112 -5.55 -6.51 12.32
N THR A 113 -4.51 -7.29 12.20
CA THR A 113 -3.36 -7.01 11.32
C THR A 113 -3.29 -7.92 10.10
N GLU A 114 -4.15 -8.94 10.06
CA GLU A 114 -4.32 -9.88 8.94
C GLU A 114 -5.79 -9.95 8.55
N TYR A 115 -6.06 -10.07 7.24
CA TYR A 115 -7.43 -10.11 6.72
C TYR A 115 -7.56 -11.06 5.55
N THR A 116 -8.69 -11.77 5.47
CA THR A 116 -9.02 -12.67 4.37
C THR A 116 -9.94 -11.95 3.38
N PHE A 117 -9.42 -11.69 2.18
CA PHE A 117 -10.20 -11.10 1.10
C PHE A 117 -10.90 -12.19 0.29
N ASN A 118 -12.20 -12.03 0.08
CA ASN A 118 -13.03 -13.03 -0.62
C ASN A 118 -13.03 -12.85 -2.15
N SER A 119 -12.41 -11.79 -2.66
CA SER A 119 -12.37 -11.48 -4.09
C SER A 119 -10.98 -11.08 -4.54
N ILE A 120 -10.69 -11.40 -5.81
CA ILE A 120 -9.46 -11.02 -6.48
C ILE A 120 -9.56 -9.55 -6.91
N GLY A 121 -8.46 -8.81 -6.82
CA GLY A 121 -8.39 -7.42 -7.29
C GLY A 121 -7.60 -6.50 -6.36
N ILE A 122 -7.80 -5.20 -6.56
CA ILE A 122 -7.21 -4.17 -5.71
C ILE A 122 -8.24 -3.79 -4.66
N HIS A 123 -7.83 -3.90 -3.40
CA HIS A 123 -8.62 -3.58 -2.23
C HIS A 123 -8.03 -2.40 -1.47
N LYS A 124 -8.89 -1.50 -0.99
CA LYS A 124 -8.50 -0.32 -0.22
C LYS A 124 -8.77 -0.52 1.26
N VAL A 125 -7.72 -0.33 2.06
CA VAL A 125 -7.83 -0.38 3.51
C VAL A 125 -7.45 0.98 4.09
N TYR A 126 -8.39 1.59 4.79
CA TYR A 126 -8.21 2.86 5.48
C TYR A 126 -7.97 2.58 6.96
N PHE A 127 -6.94 3.22 7.50
CA PHE A 127 -6.54 3.08 8.89
C PHE A 127 -6.72 4.40 9.63
N LEU A 128 -7.49 4.40 10.70
CA LEU A 128 -7.41 5.41 11.74
C LEU A 128 -6.44 4.92 12.80
N PHE A 129 -5.39 5.71 13.09
CA PHE A 129 -4.24 5.25 13.84
C PHE A 129 -3.96 6.15 15.04
N ASN A 130 -3.73 5.56 16.22
CA ASN A 130 -3.30 6.28 17.41
C ASN A 130 -1.79 6.46 17.40
N LEU A 131 -1.34 7.68 17.29
CA LEU A 131 0.08 8.06 17.27
C LEU A 131 0.61 8.48 18.64
N SER A 132 -0.25 8.47 19.68
CA SER A 132 0.14 8.88 21.04
C SER A 132 1.25 7.97 21.56
N GLY A 133 2.40 8.59 21.90
CA GLY A 133 3.55 7.85 22.38
C GLY A 133 4.34 7.06 21.33
N LEU A 134 3.93 7.11 20.05
CA LEU A 134 4.66 6.44 18.99
C LEU A 134 5.92 7.25 18.61
N THR A 135 7.10 6.65 18.77
CA THR A 135 8.39 7.27 18.43
C THR A 135 9.11 6.56 17.29
N SER A 136 8.55 5.44 16.80
CA SER A 136 9.14 4.63 15.74
C SER A 136 8.06 4.03 14.85
N THR A 137 8.34 4.00 13.55
CA THR A 137 7.56 3.26 12.53
C THR A 137 8.40 2.14 11.90
N GLN A 138 9.45 1.72 12.61
CA GLN A 138 10.36 0.67 12.16
C GLN A 138 9.58 -0.63 11.81
N TYR A 139 9.84 -1.20 10.64
CA TYR A 139 9.21 -2.41 10.10
C TYR A 139 7.67 -2.36 9.95
N MET A 140 7.04 -1.19 9.97
CA MET A 140 5.57 -1.06 10.01
C MET A 140 4.88 -1.79 8.84
N PHE A 141 5.44 -1.69 7.66
CA PHE A 141 4.96 -2.32 6.42
C PHE A 141 6.01 -3.26 5.80
N SER A 142 6.96 -3.73 6.58
CA SER A 142 8.04 -4.57 6.07
C SER A 142 7.53 -5.94 5.64
N GLY A 143 8.00 -6.42 4.49
CA GLY A 143 7.68 -7.74 3.95
C GLY A 143 6.23 -7.91 3.49
N LEU A 144 5.48 -6.81 3.26
CA LEU A 144 4.12 -6.87 2.76
C LEU A 144 4.11 -7.01 1.24
N THR A 145 4.15 -8.23 0.74
CA THR A 145 4.21 -8.48 -0.72
C THR A 145 2.92 -8.15 -1.46
N ASN A 146 1.80 -8.01 -0.75
CA ASN A 146 0.50 -7.65 -1.36
C ASN A 146 0.26 -6.14 -1.42
N ILE A 147 1.01 -5.31 -0.67
CA ILE A 147 0.83 -3.85 -0.72
C ILE A 147 1.37 -3.29 -2.04
N ILE A 148 0.59 -2.43 -2.70
CA ILE A 148 0.96 -1.81 -3.98
C ILE A 148 1.08 -0.29 -3.91
N SER A 149 0.32 0.34 -3.02
CA SER A 149 0.44 1.78 -2.78
C SER A 149 0.08 2.14 -1.34
N ILE A 150 0.60 3.26 -0.85
CA ILE A 150 0.22 3.82 0.44
C ILE A 150 0.26 5.35 0.39
N ASN A 151 -0.77 5.97 0.96
CA ASN A 151 -0.91 7.42 1.05
C ASN A 151 -1.20 7.84 2.48
N PHE A 152 -0.26 8.58 3.09
CA PHE A 152 -0.42 9.12 4.42
C PHE A 152 -1.07 10.50 4.36
N THR A 153 -2.06 10.74 5.21
CA THR A 153 -2.70 12.04 5.38
C THR A 153 -2.00 12.88 6.45
N SER A 154 -2.42 14.15 6.57
CA SER A 154 -1.94 15.02 7.64
C SER A 154 -2.32 14.54 9.06
N LEU A 155 -3.27 13.60 9.17
CA LEU A 155 -3.63 12.97 10.46
C LEU A 155 -2.57 11.98 10.94
N PHE A 156 -1.68 11.49 10.06
CA PHE A 156 -0.53 10.70 10.44
C PHE A 156 0.64 11.63 10.82
N ASN A 157 0.53 12.28 11.97
CA ASN A 157 1.56 13.20 12.45
C ASN A 157 2.81 12.44 12.91
N THR A 158 3.93 12.69 12.24
CA THR A 158 5.22 12.06 12.51
C THR A 158 6.18 12.92 13.31
N GLU A 159 5.70 14.00 13.95
CA GLU A 159 6.55 14.94 14.68
C GLU A 159 7.40 14.27 15.77
N ASN A 160 6.89 13.23 16.42
CA ASN A 160 7.61 12.50 17.48
C ASN A 160 8.33 11.24 16.95
N ILE A 161 8.26 10.95 15.65
CA ILE A 161 8.89 9.77 15.09
C ILE A 161 10.37 10.04 14.84
N GLY A 162 11.21 9.30 15.57
CA GLY A 162 12.67 9.37 15.43
C GLY A 162 13.25 8.26 14.56
N ASN A 163 12.55 7.12 14.44
CA ASN A 163 13.05 5.95 13.70
C ASN A 163 12.04 5.45 12.68
N MET A 164 12.43 5.47 11.40
CA MET A 164 11.65 4.94 10.26
C MET A 164 12.41 3.82 9.53
N GLU A 165 13.38 3.19 10.21
CA GLU A 165 14.21 2.15 9.64
C GLU A 165 13.37 0.99 9.10
N SER A 166 13.71 0.50 7.89
CA SER A 166 13.07 -0.65 7.25
C SER A 166 11.54 -0.58 7.15
N MET A 167 10.94 0.62 7.23
CA MET A 167 9.49 0.78 7.30
C MET A 167 8.74 0.02 6.18
N PHE A 168 9.31 -0.02 4.98
CA PHE A 168 8.73 -0.69 3.80
C PHE A 168 9.63 -1.81 3.25
N SER A 169 10.73 -2.13 3.93
CA SER A 169 11.72 -3.10 3.44
C SER A 169 11.07 -4.43 3.06
N GLY A 170 11.39 -4.96 1.88
CA GLY A 170 10.85 -6.24 1.40
C GLY A 170 9.41 -6.17 0.86
N SER A 171 8.78 -5.00 0.82
CA SER A 171 7.47 -4.83 0.19
C SER A 171 7.63 -4.72 -1.33
N ARG A 172 7.92 -5.87 -1.95
CA ARG A 172 8.38 -5.97 -3.35
C ARG A 172 7.44 -5.33 -4.36
N ASN A 173 6.12 -5.51 -4.17
CA ASN A 173 5.10 -5.01 -5.11
C ASN A 173 4.69 -3.56 -4.86
N LEU A 174 5.25 -2.90 -3.86
CA LEU A 174 4.99 -1.49 -3.58
C LEU A 174 5.48 -0.63 -4.76
N THR A 175 4.58 0.15 -5.35
CA THR A 175 4.86 0.99 -6.53
C THR A 175 4.87 2.47 -6.22
N PHE A 176 4.12 2.90 -5.21
CA PHE A 176 3.96 4.29 -4.83
C PHE A 176 3.82 4.48 -3.33
N VAL A 177 4.53 5.48 -2.80
CA VAL A 177 4.42 5.91 -1.39
C VAL A 177 4.30 7.43 -1.34
N ASN A 178 3.26 7.93 -0.69
CA ASN A 178 3.13 9.34 -0.39
C ASN A 178 3.40 9.59 1.11
N ILE A 179 4.54 10.19 1.39
CA ILE A 179 4.96 10.67 2.74
C ILE A 179 5.13 12.19 2.76
N SER A 180 4.48 12.91 1.85
CA SER A 180 4.55 14.38 1.79
C SER A 180 4.07 15.07 3.07
N ASN A 181 3.23 14.37 3.86
CA ASN A 181 2.75 14.89 5.16
C ASN A 181 3.67 14.54 6.34
N PHE A 182 4.77 13.84 6.12
CA PHE A 182 5.69 13.48 7.20
C PHE A 182 6.55 14.68 7.64
N ASN A 183 6.63 14.87 8.94
CA ASN A 183 7.59 15.79 9.54
C ASN A 183 8.87 15.02 9.89
N GLY A 184 9.92 15.24 9.10
CA GLY A 184 11.21 14.56 9.28
C GLY A 184 12.15 15.19 10.33
N LYS A 185 11.73 16.27 11.02
CA LYS A 185 12.59 17.07 11.89
C LYS A 185 13.30 16.27 12.98
N ASN A 186 12.62 15.29 13.56
CA ASN A 186 13.14 14.46 14.65
C ASN A 186 13.62 13.07 14.15
N VAL A 187 13.57 12.82 12.85
CA VAL A 187 13.97 11.53 12.28
C VAL A 187 15.47 11.39 12.31
N SER A 188 15.96 10.36 13.00
CA SER A 188 17.38 10.01 13.15
C SER A 188 17.78 8.80 12.29
N SER A 189 16.82 7.97 11.84
CA SER A 189 17.10 6.84 10.97
C SER A 189 15.99 6.58 9.95
N ILE A 190 16.39 6.44 8.70
CA ILE A 190 15.60 5.94 7.56
C ILE A 190 16.34 4.78 6.86
N ASN A 191 17.30 4.15 7.56
CA ASN A 191 18.11 3.10 6.99
C ASN A 191 17.22 1.98 6.44
N TYR A 192 17.53 1.49 5.25
CA TYR A 192 16.84 0.38 4.60
C TYR A 192 15.33 0.59 4.38
N MET A 193 14.83 1.85 4.48
CA MET A 193 13.40 2.16 4.44
C MET A 193 12.68 1.52 3.25
N PHE A 194 13.31 1.51 2.09
CA PHE A 194 12.78 0.95 0.83
C PHE A 194 13.65 -0.20 0.27
N MET A 195 14.44 -0.83 1.13
CA MET A 195 15.30 -1.96 0.70
C MET A 195 14.41 -3.10 0.16
N TYR A 196 14.77 -3.68 -0.98
CA TYR A 196 14.00 -4.74 -1.65
C TYR A 196 12.56 -4.35 -2.06
N CYS A 197 12.25 -3.06 -2.22
CA CYS A 197 11.02 -2.60 -2.87
C CYS A 197 11.24 -2.61 -4.41
N GLU A 198 11.19 -3.80 -5.01
CA GLU A 198 11.66 -4.04 -6.38
C GLU A 198 10.88 -3.27 -7.46
N PHE A 199 9.59 -3.00 -7.21
CA PHE A 199 8.72 -2.31 -8.16
C PHE A 199 8.41 -0.86 -7.77
N LEU A 200 9.13 -0.29 -6.78
CA LEU A 200 8.90 1.08 -6.35
C LEU A 200 9.27 2.08 -7.45
N ASN A 201 8.27 2.76 -7.99
CA ASN A 201 8.44 3.72 -9.08
C ASN A 201 8.59 5.14 -8.58
N SER A 202 7.88 5.50 -7.51
CA SER A 202 7.91 6.87 -6.98
C SER A 202 7.59 6.95 -5.51
N VAL A 203 8.22 7.93 -4.85
CA VAL A 203 7.95 8.32 -3.47
C VAL A 203 7.76 9.84 -3.47
N ASP A 204 6.64 10.30 -2.91
CA ASP A 204 6.42 11.74 -2.70
C ASP A 204 6.97 12.18 -1.36
N PHE A 205 8.08 12.90 -1.41
CA PHE A 205 8.78 13.53 -0.27
C PHE A 205 8.56 15.04 -0.20
N SER A 206 7.63 15.63 -0.96
CA SER A 206 7.61 17.05 -1.27
C SER A 206 7.70 17.99 -0.05
N ASN A 207 7.17 17.57 1.10
CA ASN A 207 7.23 18.33 2.35
C ASN A 207 8.03 17.63 3.47
N PHE A 208 8.70 16.52 3.15
CA PHE A 208 9.51 15.79 4.13
C PHE A 208 10.75 16.59 4.49
N ASN A 209 10.70 17.30 5.61
CA ASN A 209 11.83 18.09 6.11
C ASN A 209 12.65 17.27 7.10
N ALA A 210 13.69 16.63 6.61
CA ALA A 210 14.66 15.88 7.41
C ALA A 210 16.05 16.48 7.20
N PRO A 211 16.51 17.42 8.05
CA PRO A 211 17.77 18.13 7.87
C PRO A 211 18.98 17.22 7.75
N GLU A 212 18.99 16.11 8.49
CA GLU A 212 20.08 15.13 8.49
C GLU A 212 20.21 14.37 7.15
N PHE A 213 19.16 14.35 6.30
CA PHE A 213 19.12 13.54 5.08
C PHE A 213 19.17 14.35 3.78
N GLN A 214 19.24 15.69 3.84
CA GLN A 214 19.32 16.54 2.63
C GLN A 214 20.56 16.27 1.78
N LEU A 215 21.54 15.55 2.29
CA LEU A 215 22.81 15.24 1.60
C LEU A 215 22.71 14.04 0.63
N PHE A 216 21.62 13.26 0.64
CA PHE A 216 21.49 12.03 -0.14
C PHE A 216 20.57 12.13 -1.35
N VAL A 217 19.93 13.29 -1.57
CA VAL A 217 19.06 13.55 -2.72
C VAL A 217 19.78 14.55 -3.65
N LYS A 218 20.65 14.04 -4.48
CA LYS A 218 21.21 14.75 -5.65
C LYS A 218 21.13 13.85 -6.87
#